data_af0c1f8efcdfaf1d52cd8cbc49a3f024
#
_entry.id   af0c1f8efcdfaf1d52cd8cbc49a3f024
#
_cell.length_a   1.000
_cell.length_b   1.000
_cell.length_c   1.000
_cell.angle_alpha   90.00
_cell.angle_beta   90.00
_cell.angle_gamma   90.00
#
_symmetry.space_group_name_H-M   'P 1'
#
loop_
_entity.id
_entity.type
_entity.pdbx_description
1 polymer ?
#
loop_
_entity_poly.entity_id
_entity_poly.type
_entity_poly.pdbx_seq_one_letter_code
_entity_poly.pdbx_strand_id
1 'polypeptide(L)'
;NWDCSSILCKEGFKDIYRTLYPNPVTHPGFTFPSDNDKMPVSKLTWAPDADERDRIDFIYFYPNQDITPISSMILGPSRSIVKSQRIEENTEDNFITPKGIWPSDHKGVIATFRISPQ
;
A
#
# COMPACT_ATOMS: atom_id res chain seq x y z
N ASN A 1 -13.47 3.09 -7.83
CA ASN A 1 -13.53 1.69 -8.24
C ASN A 1 -12.69 1.45 -9.49
N TRP A 2 -11.59 0.75 -9.32
CA TRP A 2 -10.73 0.39 -10.43
C TRP A 2 -11.31 -0.81 -11.16
N ASP A 3 -11.45 -0.71 -12.49
CA ASP A 3 -12.02 -1.81 -13.29
C ASP A 3 -11.29 -3.13 -13.09
N CYS A 4 -9.96 -3.09 -13.03
CA CYS A 4 -9.14 -4.29 -12.80
C CYS A 4 -9.48 -4.94 -11.45
N SER A 5 -9.59 -4.15 -10.40
CA SER A 5 -9.95 -4.65 -9.07
C SER A 5 -11.36 -5.25 -9.06
N SER A 6 -12.29 -4.60 -9.73
CA SER A 6 -13.67 -5.11 -9.86
C SER A 6 -13.71 -6.47 -10.54
N ILE A 7 -12.95 -6.62 -11.63
CA ILE A 7 -12.88 -7.89 -12.38
C ILE A 7 -12.28 -8.98 -11.49
N LEU A 8 -11.17 -8.71 -10.83
CA LEU A 8 -10.53 -9.68 -9.95
C LEU A 8 -11.44 -10.12 -8.82
N CYS A 9 -12.13 -9.18 -8.17
CA CYS A 9 -13.07 -9.51 -7.11
C CYS A 9 -14.23 -10.35 -7.59
N LYS A 10 -14.78 -10.07 -8.76
CA LYS A 10 -15.86 -10.88 -9.36
C LYS A 10 -15.43 -12.30 -9.65
N GLU A 11 -14.16 -12.49 -10.02
CA GLU A 11 -13.60 -13.82 -10.29
C GLU A 11 -13.15 -14.54 -9.02
N GLY A 12 -13.36 -13.96 -7.85
CA GLY A 12 -13.10 -14.61 -6.58
C GLY A 12 -11.74 -14.28 -5.95
N PHE A 13 -10.95 -13.42 -6.57
CA PHE A 13 -9.68 -12.97 -5.97
C PHE A 13 -9.95 -12.02 -4.82
N LYS A 14 -9.07 -12.04 -3.83
CA LYS A 14 -9.14 -11.15 -2.67
C LYS A 14 -7.86 -10.32 -2.55
N ASP A 15 -8.05 -9.06 -2.18
CA ASP A 15 -6.99 -8.11 -1.85
C ASP A 15 -6.49 -8.46 -0.44
N ILE A 16 -5.23 -8.88 -0.32
CA ILE A 16 -4.72 -9.36 0.96
C ILE A 16 -4.74 -8.26 2.02
N TYR A 17 -4.37 -7.04 1.67
CA TYR A 17 -4.28 -5.97 2.66
C TYR A 17 -5.64 -5.70 3.29
N ARG A 18 -6.67 -5.58 2.46
CA ARG A 18 -8.02 -5.31 2.95
C ARG A 18 -8.67 -6.52 3.61
N THR A 19 -8.23 -7.72 3.27
CA THR A 19 -8.67 -8.96 3.93
C THR A 19 -8.16 -9.01 5.37
N LEU A 20 -6.89 -8.64 5.59
CA LEU A 20 -6.28 -8.65 6.92
C LEU A 20 -6.66 -7.41 7.73
N TYR A 21 -6.85 -6.27 7.07
CA TYR A 21 -7.13 -5.00 7.71
C TYR A 21 -8.35 -4.35 7.04
N PRO A 22 -9.56 -4.79 7.43
CA PRO A 22 -10.78 -4.37 6.73
C PRO A 22 -11.17 -2.91 6.96
N ASN A 23 -10.64 -2.26 7.98
CA ASN A 23 -10.99 -0.88 8.30
C ASN A 23 -10.04 0.10 7.57
N PRO A 24 -10.52 0.81 6.52
CA PRO A 24 -9.66 1.74 5.78
C PRO A 24 -9.32 3.02 6.55
N VAL A 25 -9.95 3.26 7.69
CA VAL A 25 -9.61 4.43 8.53
C VAL A 25 -8.35 4.15 9.34
N THR A 26 -8.26 2.97 9.96
CA THR A 26 -7.08 2.61 10.75
C THR A 26 -5.93 2.13 9.89
N HIS A 27 -6.25 1.44 8.81
CA HIS A 27 -5.28 0.87 7.87
C HIS A 27 -5.58 1.32 6.44
N PRO A 28 -5.36 2.61 6.12
CA PRO A 28 -5.61 3.07 4.74
C PRO A 28 -4.69 2.40 3.73
N GLY A 29 -3.46 2.07 4.12
CA GLY A 29 -2.52 1.38 3.26
C GLY A 29 -2.08 2.20 2.06
N PHE A 30 -1.96 3.51 2.21
CA PHE A 30 -1.56 4.38 1.10
C PHE A 30 -0.20 3.99 0.55
N THR A 31 -0.12 3.83 -0.76
CA THR A 31 1.12 3.51 -1.45
C THR A 31 1.61 4.65 -2.34
N PHE A 32 0.85 5.73 -2.45
CA PHE A 32 1.17 6.90 -3.24
C PHE A 32 0.60 8.15 -2.58
N PRO A 33 1.25 9.32 -2.63
CA PRO A 33 2.65 9.53 -3.03
C PRO A 33 3.59 9.28 -1.85
N SER A 34 4.69 8.58 -2.12
CA SER A 34 5.72 8.31 -1.11
C SER A 34 6.71 9.45 -1.05
N ASP A 35 7.23 9.71 0.15
CA ASP A 35 8.35 10.63 0.28
C ASP A 35 9.62 10.02 -0.30
N ASN A 36 10.42 10.88 -0.89
CA ASN A 36 11.78 10.58 -1.32
C ASN A 36 12.60 11.83 -1.03
N ASP A 37 13.41 11.78 0.01
CA ASP A 37 14.11 12.95 0.52
C ASP A 37 15.21 13.48 -0.42
N LYS A 38 15.55 12.74 -1.46
CA LYS A 38 16.48 13.19 -2.49
C LYS A 38 15.80 13.91 -3.64
N MET A 39 14.46 13.95 -3.66
CA MET A 39 13.70 14.60 -4.70
C MET A 39 12.96 15.81 -4.14
N PRO A 40 12.85 16.91 -4.89
CA PRO A 40 11.97 18.00 -4.48
C PRO A 40 10.52 17.54 -4.50
N VAL A 41 9.72 18.09 -3.58
CA VAL A 41 8.31 17.72 -3.45
C VAL A 41 7.55 17.89 -4.77
N SER A 42 7.91 18.89 -5.57
CA SER A 42 7.26 19.14 -6.86
C SER A 42 7.38 17.99 -7.85
N LYS A 43 8.36 17.10 -7.67
CA LYS A 43 8.54 15.91 -8.49
C LYS A 43 7.80 14.70 -7.95
N LEU A 44 7.24 14.79 -6.74
CA LEU A 44 6.58 13.70 -6.04
C LEU A 44 5.06 13.85 -5.99
N THR A 45 4.53 14.93 -6.54
CA THR A 45 3.10 15.22 -6.50
C THR A 45 2.58 15.57 -7.89
N TRP A 46 1.34 15.19 -8.17
CA TRP A 46 0.63 15.52 -9.40
C TRP A 46 -0.42 16.59 -9.17
N ALA A 47 -0.96 16.64 -7.95
CA ALA A 47 -1.99 17.59 -7.55
C ALA A 47 -1.54 18.31 -6.27
N PRO A 48 -0.67 19.34 -6.39
CA PRO A 48 0.01 19.93 -5.22
C PRO A 48 -0.93 20.57 -4.18
N ASP A 49 -2.14 20.93 -4.57
CA ASP A 49 -3.11 21.55 -3.66
C ASP A 49 -4.09 20.56 -3.06
N ALA A 50 -3.95 19.28 -3.37
CA ALA A 50 -4.88 18.25 -2.93
C ALA A 50 -4.18 17.17 -2.11
N ASP A 51 -4.95 16.48 -1.28
CA ASP A 51 -4.52 15.24 -0.68
C ASP A 51 -4.78 14.12 -1.71
N GLU A 52 -3.74 13.72 -2.41
CA GLU A 52 -3.83 12.73 -3.47
C GLU A 52 -3.43 11.34 -3.01
N ARG A 53 -3.32 11.12 -1.70
CA ARG A 53 -2.96 9.80 -1.16
C ARG A 53 -3.96 8.75 -1.62
N ASP A 54 -3.44 7.62 -2.05
CA ASP A 54 -4.25 6.53 -2.55
C ASP A 54 -3.55 5.19 -2.35
N ARG A 55 -4.34 4.14 -2.25
CA ARG A 55 -3.85 2.77 -2.23
C ARG A 55 -4.05 2.22 -3.63
N ILE A 56 -2.97 2.18 -4.39
CA ILE A 56 -3.01 1.83 -5.82
C ILE A 56 -2.06 0.66 -6.18
N ASP A 57 -1.34 0.13 -5.21
CA ASP A 57 -0.50 -1.03 -5.40
C ASP A 57 -1.08 -2.17 -4.56
N PHE A 58 -1.31 -3.33 -5.17
CA PHE A 58 -2.09 -4.40 -4.58
C PHE A 58 -1.42 -5.75 -4.75
N ILE A 59 -1.67 -6.65 -3.80
CA ILE A 59 -1.43 -8.09 -3.95
C ILE A 59 -2.77 -8.78 -3.77
N TYR A 60 -3.16 -9.55 -4.78
CA TYR A 60 -4.37 -10.36 -4.75
C TYR A 60 -4.00 -11.82 -4.61
N PHE A 61 -4.88 -12.59 -3.99
CA PHE A 61 -4.74 -14.03 -3.93
C PHE A 61 -6.09 -14.70 -4.23
N TYR A 62 -6.02 -15.94 -4.69
CA TYR A 62 -7.23 -16.72 -4.90
C TYR A 62 -7.42 -17.63 -3.69
N PRO A 63 -8.47 -17.40 -2.89
CA PRO A 63 -8.66 -18.17 -1.65
C PRO A 63 -8.86 -19.65 -1.92
N ASN A 64 -8.17 -20.48 -1.16
CA ASN A 64 -8.42 -21.91 -1.10
C ASN A 64 -7.94 -22.44 0.26
N GLN A 65 -8.24 -23.72 0.54
CA GLN A 65 -7.96 -24.29 1.86
C GLN A 65 -6.46 -24.42 2.16
N ASP A 66 -5.60 -24.35 1.15
CA ASP A 66 -4.16 -24.56 1.29
C ASP A 66 -3.39 -23.25 1.47
N ILE A 67 -4.05 -22.10 1.29
CA ILE A 67 -3.44 -20.77 1.42
C ILE A 67 -4.09 -20.02 2.55
N THR A 68 -3.25 -19.55 3.50
CA THR A 68 -3.72 -18.72 4.61
C THR A 68 -2.92 -17.41 4.63
N PRO A 69 -3.55 -16.26 4.47
CA PRO A 69 -2.86 -14.99 4.62
C PRO A 69 -2.44 -14.78 6.07
N ILE A 70 -1.18 -14.39 6.28
CA ILE A 70 -0.59 -14.22 7.61
C ILE A 70 -0.41 -12.74 7.94
N SER A 71 0.21 -11.99 7.05
CA SER A 71 0.50 -10.59 7.28
C SER A 71 0.64 -9.84 5.98
N SER A 72 0.44 -8.52 6.06
CA SER A 72 0.75 -7.63 4.97
C SER A 72 1.26 -6.31 5.54
N MET A 73 2.26 -5.74 4.90
CA MET A 73 2.92 -4.52 5.36
C MET A 73 3.20 -3.63 4.17
N ILE A 74 3.43 -2.35 4.46
CA ILE A 74 3.79 -1.37 3.45
C ILE A 74 5.31 -1.26 3.42
N LEU A 75 5.89 -1.47 2.25
CA LEU A 75 7.34 -1.35 2.05
C LEU A 75 7.67 0.07 1.60
N GLY A 76 8.41 0.80 2.42
CA GLY A 76 8.81 2.15 2.11
C GLY A 76 8.80 3.03 3.35
N PRO A 77 9.06 4.33 3.18
CA PRO A 77 9.04 5.27 4.30
C PRO A 77 7.62 5.46 4.84
N SER A 78 7.53 5.78 6.13
CA SER A 78 6.25 6.13 6.76
C SER A 78 5.77 7.54 6.40
N ARG A 79 6.56 8.28 5.64
CA ARG A 79 6.21 9.63 5.21
C ARG A 79 5.60 9.64 3.82
N SER A 80 4.68 10.55 3.62
CA SER A 80 3.96 10.75 2.37
C SER A 80 3.92 12.24 2.04
N ILE A 81 3.40 12.55 0.85
CA ILE A 81 3.24 13.94 0.41
C ILE A 81 1.76 14.28 0.43
N VAL A 82 1.41 15.33 1.15
CA VAL A 82 0.04 15.84 1.19
C VAL A 82 0.07 17.34 0.97
N LYS A 83 -0.62 17.81 -0.05
CA LYS A 83 -0.71 19.26 -0.38
C LYS A 83 0.68 19.90 -0.43
N SER A 84 1.58 19.26 -1.16
CA SER A 84 2.96 19.68 -1.35
C SER A 84 3.83 19.70 -0.09
N GLN A 85 3.42 18.98 0.95
CA GLN A 85 4.19 18.89 2.19
C GLN A 85 4.50 17.44 2.55
N ARG A 86 5.71 17.23 3.09
CA ARG A 86 6.09 15.94 3.66
C ARG A 86 5.42 15.77 5.01
N ILE A 87 4.68 14.70 5.18
CA ILE A 87 4.00 14.39 6.44
C ILE A 87 4.36 12.98 6.91
N GLU A 88 4.37 12.77 8.23
CA GLU A 88 4.37 11.42 8.80
C GLU A 88 2.96 10.85 8.72
N GLU A 89 2.83 9.61 8.23
CA GLU A 89 1.57 8.92 8.28
C GLU A 89 1.25 8.53 9.72
N ASN A 90 0.08 8.94 10.17
CA ASN A 90 -0.39 8.65 11.53
C ASN A 90 -1.51 7.63 11.47
N THR A 91 -1.16 6.41 11.08
CA THR A 91 -2.10 5.31 10.90
C THR A 91 -1.60 4.07 11.64
N GLU A 92 -2.39 3.00 11.63
CA GLU A 92 -1.99 1.73 12.20
C GLU A 92 -1.28 0.82 11.18
N ASP A 93 -1.05 1.31 9.96
CA ASP A 93 -0.27 0.59 8.96
C ASP A 93 1.13 0.29 9.49
N ASN A 94 1.62 -0.91 9.17
CA ASN A 94 3.00 -1.28 9.47
C ASN A 94 3.88 -1.00 8.26
N PHE A 95 4.92 -0.19 8.48
CA PHE A 95 5.88 0.16 7.44
C PHE A 95 7.18 -0.58 7.66
N ILE A 96 7.72 -1.17 6.60
CA ILE A 96 9.09 -1.66 6.56
C ILE A 96 9.88 -0.69 5.70
N THR A 97 10.79 0.07 6.35
CA THR A 97 11.57 1.09 5.67
C THR A 97 12.97 0.56 5.44
N PRO A 98 13.36 0.29 4.19
CA PRO A 98 14.74 -0.11 3.89
C PRO A 98 15.71 1.01 4.23
N LYS A 99 16.95 0.64 4.51
CA LYS A 99 18.01 1.61 4.73
C LYS A 99 18.37 2.28 3.39
N GLY A 100 18.73 3.56 3.46
CA GLY A 100 19.15 4.32 2.30
C GLY A 100 18.01 5.12 1.68
N ILE A 101 18.19 5.50 0.43
CA ILE A 101 17.25 6.35 -0.28
C ILE A 101 16.12 5.49 -0.85
N TRP A 102 14.88 5.90 -0.59
CA TRP A 102 13.72 5.27 -1.23
C TRP A 102 13.61 5.77 -2.68
N PRO A 103 13.62 4.88 -3.68
CA PRO A 103 13.85 5.28 -5.08
C PRO A 103 12.58 5.63 -5.86
N SER A 104 11.41 5.68 -5.22
CA SER A 104 10.13 5.78 -5.94
C SER A 104 9.18 6.75 -5.26
N ASP A 105 8.21 7.27 -6.03
CA ASP A 105 7.06 8.00 -5.50
C ASP A 105 5.93 7.05 -5.07
N HIS A 106 6.10 5.75 -5.29
CA HIS A 106 5.23 4.70 -4.75
C HIS A 106 5.91 3.99 -3.59
N LYS A 107 5.11 3.50 -2.66
CA LYS A 107 5.51 2.47 -1.71
C LYS A 107 5.11 1.11 -2.27
N GLY A 108 5.71 0.06 -1.75
CA GLY A 108 5.33 -1.30 -2.14
C GLY A 108 4.43 -1.96 -1.10
N VAL A 109 3.99 -3.16 -1.42
CA VAL A 109 3.21 -4.00 -0.50
C VAL A 109 3.92 -5.32 -0.34
N ILE A 110 4.06 -5.78 0.91
CA ILE A 110 4.61 -7.09 1.23
C ILE A 110 3.48 -7.94 1.79
N ALA A 111 3.41 -9.20 1.37
CA ALA A 111 2.46 -10.14 1.90
C ALA A 111 3.14 -11.45 2.26
N THR A 112 2.69 -12.05 3.37
CA THR A 112 3.15 -13.36 3.81
C THR A 112 1.96 -14.31 3.86
N PHE A 113 2.13 -15.47 3.26
CA PHE A 113 1.13 -16.53 3.24
C PHE A 113 1.72 -17.80 3.85
N ARG A 114 0.86 -18.58 4.48
CA ARG A 114 1.19 -19.95 4.85
C ARG A 114 0.56 -20.88 3.81
N ILE A 115 1.37 -21.76 3.26
CA ILE A 115 0.92 -22.78 2.32
C ILE A 115 0.92 -24.11 3.06
N SER A 116 -0.24 -24.76 3.14
CA SER A 116 -0.34 -26.07 3.77
C SER A 116 0.13 -27.13 2.77
N PRO A 117 1.05 -28.03 3.17
CA PRO A 117 1.47 -29.13 2.29
C PRO A 117 0.30 -30.09 2.06
N GLN A 118 0.24 -30.64 0.87
CA GLN A 118 -0.75 -31.63 0.50
C GLN A 118 -0.28 -33.03 0.80
#